data_42580e43cef3311b23b7a518af466b86
#
_entry.id   42580e43cef3311b23b7a518af466b86
#
_cell.length_a   1.000
_cell.length_b   1.000
_cell.length_c   1.000
_cell.angle_alpha   90.00
_cell.angle_beta   90.00
_cell.angle_gamma   90.00
#
_symmetry.space_group_name_H-M   'P 1'
#
loop_
_entity.id
_entity.type
_entity.pdbx_description
1 polymer ?
#
loop_
_entity_poly.entity_id
_entity_poly.type
_entity_poly.pdbx_seq_one_letter_code
_entity_poly.pdbx_strand_id
1 'polypeptide(L)'
;MSCPVIELTQQLIRRPSLSPDDAGCQALLIERLQAIGFTVERMDFADTQNFWAWRGQGETLAFAGHTDVVPPGDADRWINPPFEPTIRDGMLFGRGAADMKGSLAAMVVAAERFVAQHPNHTGRLAFLITSDEEASAHNGTVKVVEVLMARNERLDYCLVGEPSSIEVVGDVVKNGRRGSLTCNLTIHGVQGHVAYPHLA
;
A
#
# COMPACT_ATOMS: atom_id res chain seq x y z
N MET A 1 -19.26 15.08 -13.35
CA MET A 1 -18.27 14.09 -13.90
C MET A 1 -17.64 13.39 -12.70
N SER A 2 -17.63 12.07 -12.70
CA SER A 2 -16.98 11.32 -11.64
C SER A 2 -15.45 11.49 -11.73
N CYS A 3 -14.77 11.42 -10.61
CA CYS A 3 -13.32 11.55 -10.53
C CYS A 3 -12.69 10.15 -10.67
N PRO A 4 -11.86 9.88 -11.71
CA PRO A 4 -11.27 8.56 -11.91
C PRO A 4 -10.48 8.04 -10.69
N VAL A 5 -9.85 8.93 -9.91
CA VAL A 5 -9.16 8.57 -8.68
C VAL A 5 -10.15 8.02 -7.65
N ILE A 6 -11.27 8.71 -7.43
CA ILE A 6 -12.30 8.27 -6.48
C ILE A 6 -12.90 6.94 -6.91
N GLU A 7 -13.20 6.77 -8.20
CA GLU A 7 -13.74 5.51 -8.72
C GLU A 7 -12.80 4.34 -8.49
N LEU A 8 -11.51 4.51 -8.80
CA LEU A 8 -10.52 3.46 -8.57
C LEU A 8 -10.34 3.19 -7.07
N THR A 9 -10.29 4.24 -6.24
CA THR A 9 -10.22 4.08 -4.78
C THR A 9 -11.39 3.28 -4.24
N GLN A 10 -12.62 3.58 -4.69
CA GLN A 10 -13.80 2.82 -4.29
C GLN A 10 -13.73 1.34 -4.72
N GLN A 11 -13.22 1.06 -5.92
CA GLN A 11 -13.02 -0.31 -6.38
C GLN A 11 -12.01 -1.08 -5.52
N LEU A 12 -10.93 -0.40 -5.10
CA LEU A 12 -9.93 -0.97 -4.20
C LEU A 12 -10.50 -1.20 -2.79
N ILE A 13 -11.27 -0.24 -2.24
CA ILE A 13 -11.87 -0.39 -0.90
C ILE A 13 -12.84 -1.59 -0.85
N ARG A 14 -13.63 -1.83 -1.91
CA ARG A 14 -14.55 -2.99 -1.98
C ARG A 14 -13.83 -4.35 -1.93
N ARG A 15 -12.52 -4.38 -2.03
CA ARG A 15 -11.68 -5.58 -1.88
C ARG A 15 -11.11 -5.60 -0.47
N PRO A 16 -11.59 -6.51 0.40
CA PRO A 16 -11.18 -6.56 1.81
C PRO A 16 -9.79 -7.20 1.96
N SER A 17 -8.78 -6.52 1.47
CA SER A 17 -7.39 -6.96 1.42
C SER A 17 -6.72 -6.87 2.80
N LEU A 18 -7.13 -7.70 3.73
CA LEU A 18 -6.51 -7.77 5.06
C LEU A 18 -5.13 -8.42 4.96
N SER A 19 -4.09 -7.74 5.48
CA SER A 19 -2.71 -8.25 5.41
C SER A 19 -2.60 -9.73 5.81
N PRO A 20 -1.91 -10.57 5.03
CA PRO A 20 -1.22 -10.29 3.76
C PRO A 20 -2.06 -10.56 2.51
N ASP A 21 -3.38 -10.80 2.63
CA ASP A 21 -4.26 -11.09 1.50
C ASP A 21 -4.51 -9.83 0.66
N ASP A 22 -4.22 -9.91 -0.64
CA ASP A 22 -4.44 -8.84 -1.60
C ASP A 22 -5.92 -8.68 -2.03
N ALA A 23 -6.72 -9.70 -1.89
CA ALA A 23 -8.13 -9.76 -2.30
C ALA A 23 -8.39 -9.27 -3.75
N GLY A 24 -7.41 -9.40 -4.65
CA GLY A 24 -7.51 -9.00 -6.05
C GLY A 24 -7.30 -7.50 -6.32
N CYS A 25 -6.80 -6.74 -5.37
CA CYS A 25 -6.43 -5.34 -5.59
C CYS A 25 -5.34 -5.21 -6.65
N GLN A 26 -4.27 -6.02 -6.55
CA GLN A 26 -3.16 -5.98 -7.51
C GLN A 26 -3.59 -6.37 -8.91
N ALA A 27 -4.49 -7.34 -9.06
CA ALA A 27 -5.01 -7.71 -10.37
C ALA A 27 -5.67 -6.53 -11.08
N LEU A 28 -6.47 -5.74 -10.36
CA LEU A 28 -7.08 -4.52 -10.88
C LEU A 28 -6.04 -3.46 -11.30
N LEU A 29 -5.00 -3.25 -10.48
CA LEU A 29 -3.93 -2.29 -10.80
C LEU A 29 -3.10 -2.75 -11.99
N ILE A 30 -2.76 -4.05 -12.05
CA ILE A 30 -2.01 -4.66 -13.15
C ILE A 30 -2.75 -4.49 -14.48
N GLU A 31 -4.05 -4.80 -14.52
CA GLU A 31 -4.87 -4.62 -15.72
C GLU A 31 -4.78 -3.19 -16.26
N ARG A 32 -4.91 -2.21 -15.40
CA ARG A 32 -4.83 -0.78 -15.78
C ARG A 32 -3.45 -0.37 -16.26
N LEU A 33 -2.39 -0.80 -15.58
CA LEU A 33 -1.01 -0.51 -15.97
C LEU A 33 -0.64 -1.17 -17.30
N GLN A 34 -1.05 -2.43 -17.50
CA GLN A 34 -0.84 -3.12 -18.79
C GLN A 34 -1.58 -2.43 -19.94
N ALA A 35 -2.79 -1.92 -19.70
CA ALA A 35 -3.57 -1.19 -20.70
C ALA A 35 -2.84 0.05 -21.24
N ILE A 36 -1.94 0.65 -20.46
CA ILE A 36 -1.11 1.79 -20.86
C ILE A 36 0.33 1.41 -21.20
N GLY A 37 0.60 0.12 -21.43
CA GLY A 37 1.87 -0.39 -21.95
C GLY A 37 2.96 -0.61 -20.92
N PHE A 38 2.63 -0.81 -19.64
CA PHE A 38 3.59 -1.29 -18.67
C PHE A 38 3.84 -2.80 -18.85
N THR A 39 5.10 -3.20 -18.73
CA THR A 39 5.48 -4.58 -18.49
C THR A 39 5.29 -4.87 -17.01
N VAL A 40 4.72 -6.04 -16.68
CA VAL A 40 4.45 -6.41 -15.29
C VAL A 40 5.08 -7.76 -14.99
N GLU A 41 5.77 -7.83 -13.88
CA GLU A 41 6.33 -9.06 -13.29
C GLU A 41 5.74 -9.29 -11.91
N ARG A 42 5.09 -10.44 -11.71
CA ARG A 42 4.68 -10.88 -10.38
C ARG A 42 5.89 -11.38 -9.62
N MET A 43 5.98 -10.97 -8.35
CA MET A 43 7.08 -11.31 -7.44
C MET A 43 6.53 -11.78 -6.09
N ASP A 44 5.69 -12.81 -6.12
CA ASP A 44 5.05 -13.35 -4.93
C ASP A 44 6.04 -14.13 -4.06
N PHE A 45 6.02 -13.90 -2.74
CA PHE A 45 6.86 -14.59 -1.77
C PHE A 45 5.99 -15.12 -0.63
N ALA A 46 6.06 -16.43 -0.39
CA ALA A 46 5.25 -17.12 0.62
C ALA A 46 3.75 -16.80 0.47
N ASP A 47 3.16 -16.13 1.43
CA ASP A 47 1.75 -15.73 1.48
C ASP A 47 1.49 -14.32 0.95
N THR A 48 2.53 -13.61 0.55
CA THR A 48 2.48 -12.21 0.14
C THR A 48 2.51 -12.06 -1.38
N GLN A 49 1.56 -11.33 -1.90
CA GLN A 49 1.52 -10.98 -3.31
C GLN A 49 2.26 -9.67 -3.56
N ASN A 50 3.11 -9.66 -4.59
CA ASN A 50 3.86 -8.49 -5.00
C ASN A 50 3.91 -8.39 -6.51
N PHE A 51 4.08 -7.17 -7.02
CA PHE A 51 4.47 -6.98 -8.40
C PHE A 51 5.43 -5.81 -8.59
N TRP A 52 6.28 -5.98 -9.60
CA TRP A 52 7.07 -4.92 -10.22
C TRP A 52 6.53 -4.63 -11.60
N ALA A 53 6.24 -3.36 -11.89
CA ALA A 53 5.78 -2.95 -13.21
C ALA A 53 6.61 -1.77 -13.70
N TRP A 54 6.92 -1.72 -15.00
CA TRP A 54 7.71 -0.62 -15.58
C TRP A 54 7.31 -0.33 -17.02
N ARG A 55 7.55 0.93 -17.42
CA ARG A 55 7.42 1.41 -18.78
C ARG A 55 8.54 2.41 -19.09
N GLY A 56 9.14 2.33 -20.29
CA GLY A 56 10.27 3.17 -20.70
C GLY A 56 11.62 2.61 -20.27
N GLN A 57 12.67 3.39 -20.45
CA GLN A 57 14.07 3.02 -20.20
C GLN A 57 14.86 4.22 -19.68
N GLY A 58 15.94 3.95 -18.94
CA GLY A 58 16.84 4.99 -18.41
C GLY A 58 16.56 5.32 -16.95
N GLU A 59 16.70 6.60 -16.59
CA GLU A 59 16.50 7.09 -15.23
C GLU A 59 15.09 6.72 -14.73
N THR A 60 15.00 6.12 -13.55
CA THR A 60 13.78 5.48 -13.06
C THR A 60 13.15 6.26 -11.92
N LEU A 61 11.89 6.66 -12.11
CA LEU A 61 11.00 7.07 -11.04
C LEU A 61 10.07 5.90 -10.68
N ALA A 62 10.19 5.39 -9.46
CA ALA A 62 9.32 4.35 -8.93
C ALA A 62 8.24 4.94 -8.00
N PHE A 63 7.02 4.45 -8.15
CA PHE A 63 5.96 4.59 -7.16
C PHE A 63 5.91 3.33 -6.30
N ALA A 64 5.97 3.50 -4.99
CA ALA A 64 5.91 2.37 -4.06
C ALA A 64 4.70 2.49 -3.14
N GLY A 65 4.09 1.35 -2.81
CA GLY A 65 2.94 1.30 -1.92
C GLY A 65 2.43 -0.12 -1.70
N HIS A 66 1.34 -0.20 -0.93
CA HIS A 66 0.73 -1.47 -0.55
C HIS A 66 -0.77 -1.49 -0.83
N THR A 67 -1.30 -2.69 -1.06
CA THR A 67 -2.73 -2.91 -1.28
C THR A 67 -3.45 -3.42 -0.04
N ASP A 68 -2.70 -4.01 0.88
CA ASP A 68 -3.23 -4.54 2.13
C ASP A 68 -3.64 -3.43 3.11
N VAL A 69 -4.45 -3.82 4.07
CA VAL A 69 -4.98 -2.93 5.10
C VAL A 69 -5.03 -3.65 6.44
N VAL A 70 -4.90 -2.90 7.53
CA VAL A 70 -5.13 -3.43 8.88
C VAL A 70 -6.59 -3.86 9.08
N PRO A 71 -6.86 -4.81 9.99
CA PRO A 71 -8.22 -5.17 10.36
C PRO A 71 -9.07 -3.95 10.73
N PRO A 72 -10.35 -3.91 10.34
CA PRO A 72 -11.21 -2.75 10.63
C PRO A 72 -11.57 -2.60 12.11
N GLY A 73 -11.25 -3.60 12.94
CA GLY A 73 -11.70 -3.66 14.32
C GLY A 73 -13.18 -4.03 14.42
N ASP A 74 -13.85 -3.53 15.44
CA ASP A 74 -15.26 -3.78 15.66
C ASP A 74 -16.13 -3.11 14.58
N ALA A 75 -16.79 -3.92 13.76
CA ALA A 75 -17.59 -3.44 12.63
C ALA A 75 -18.80 -2.61 13.09
N ASP A 76 -19.36 -2.87 14.27
CA ASP A 76 -20.51 -2.14 14.81
C ASP A 76 -20.17 -0.68 15.19
N ARG A 77 -18.88 -0.35 15.27
CA ARG A 77 -18.40 1.01 15.52
C ARG A 77 -18.25 1.84 14.25
N TRP A 78 -18.41 1.24 13.09
CA TRP A 78 -18.38 1.95 11.81
C TRP A 78 -19.76 2.49 11.47
N ILE A 79 -19.82 3.77 11.02
CA ILE A 79 -21.07 4.37 10.55
C ILE A 79 -21.56 3.70 9.26
N ASN A 80 -20.61 3.28 8.41
CA ASN A 80 -20.85 2.51 7.20
C ASN A 80 -19.92 1.29 7.21
N PRO A 81 -20.28 0.14 6.64
CA PRO A 81 -19.41 -1.01 6.58
C PRO A 81 -18.02 -0.65 6.02
N PRO A 82 -16.92 -1.13 6.64
CA PRO A 82 -15.57 -0.67 6.34
C PRO A 82 -15.12 -0.88 4.88
N PHE A 83 -15.69 -1.87 4.18
CA PHE A 83 -15.40 -2.19 2.79
C PHE A 83 -16.50 -1.76 1.81
N GLU A 84 -17.45 -0.95 2.27
CA GLU A 84 -18.46 -0.28 1.45
C GLU A 84 -18.13 1.21 1.34
N PRO A 85 -17.37 1.62 0.30
CA PRO A 85 -16.89 3.00 0.18
C PRO A 85 -18.05 3.97 0.07
N THR A 86 -18.12 4.93 0.98
CA THR A 86 -19.20 5.89 1.08
C THR A 86 -18.65 7.31 0.97
N ILE A 87 -19.28 8.13 0.12
CA ILE A 87 -18.97 9.57 0.05
C ILE A 87 -20.00 10.32 0.88
N ARG A 88 -19.54 11.11 1.84
CA ARG A 88 -20.35 11.98 2.67
C ARG A 88 -19.60 13.27 2.94
N ASP A 89 -20.30 14.39 2.80
CA ASP A 89 -19.76 15.75 3.04
C ASP A 89 -18.45 16.02 2.28
N GLY A 90 -18.35 15.50 1.04
CA GLY A 90 -17.16 15.66 0.20
C GLY A 90 -15.98 14.76 0.57
N MET A 91 -16.12 13.87 1.56
CA MET A 91 -15.09 12.94 2.00
C MET A 91 -15.45 11.49 1.68
N LEU A 92 -14.44 10.70 1.28
CA LEU A 92 -14.57 9.27 1.02
C LEU A 92 -14.21 8.48 2.29
N PHE A 93 -15.14 7.69 2.77
CA PHE A 93 -15.00 6.81 3.93
C PHE A 93 -14.86 5.35 3.49
N GLY A 94 -13.98 4.61 4.17
CA GLY A 94 -13.75 3.18 4.01
C GLY A 94 -12.38 2.77 4.54
N ARG A 95 -12.19 1.49 4.91
CA ARG A 95 -10.90 0.98 5.35
C ARG A 95 -9.89 1.06 4.20
N GLY A 96 -8.71 1.66 4.50
CA GLY A 96 -7.66 1.87 3.51
C GLY A 96 -7.88 3.08 2.59
N ALA A 97 -8.92 3.91 2.78
CA ALA A 97 -9.14 5.10 1.97
C ALA A 97 -7.95 6.07 2.02
N ALA A 98 -7.40 6.33 3.21
CA ALA A 98 -6.24 7.17 3.42
C ALA A 98 -4.93 6.39 3.37
N ASP A 99 -4.90 5.18 3.90
CA ASP A 99 -3.74 4.31 4.01
C ASP A 99 -4.01 2.96 3.34
N MET A 100 -3.50 2.71 2.08
CA MET A 100 -3.08 3.81 1.18
C MET A 100 -3.74 3.67 -0.20
N LYS A 101 -4.95 3.05 -0.27
CA LYS A 101 -5.67 2.80 -1.54
C LYS A 101 -5.98 4.07 -2.33
N GLY A 102 -6.21 5.20 -1.63
CA GLY A 102 -6.40 6.50 -2.27
C GLY A 102 -5.16 6.99 -3.01
N SER A 103 -4.00 6.87 -2.38
CA SER A 103 -2.71 7.21 -2.99
C SER A 103 -2.38 6.29 -4.15
N LEU A 104 -2.61 4.98 -4.01
CA LEU A 104 -2.43 4.02 -5.12
C LEU A 104 -3.27 4.41 -6.33
N ALA A 105 -4.54 4.73 -6.12
CA ALA A 105 -5.43 5.16 -7.19
C ALA A 105 -4.94 6.46 -7.84
N ALA A 106 -4.45 7.41 -7.04
CA ALA A 106 -3.92 8.67 -7.54
C ALA A 106 -2.66 8.45 -8.41
N MET A 107 -1.73 7.60 -7.96
CA MET A 107 -0.50 7.28 -8.70
C MET A 107 -0.80 6.59 -10.03
N VAL A 108 -1.71 5.61 -10.05
CA VAL A 108 -2.09 4.92 -11.29
C VAL A 108 -2.78 5.88 -12.28
N VAL A 109 -3.76 6.67 -11.82
CA VAL A 109 -4.46 7.64 -12.68
C VAL A 109 -3.50 8.74 -13.18
N ALA A 110 -2.53 9.14 -12.36
CA ALA A 110 -1.49 10.09 -12.78
C ALA A 110 -0.61 9.49 -13.89
N ALA A 111 -0.20 8.23 -13.75
CA ALA A 111 0.57 7.52 -14.78
C ALA A 111 -0.25 7.37 -16.10
N GLU A 112 -1.54 7.03 -16.01
CA GLU A 112 -2.43 6.95 -17.18
C GLU A 112 -2.50 8.28 -17.93
N ARG A 113 -2.70 9.38 -17.20
CA ARG A 113 -2.75 10.72 -17.78
C ARG A 113 -1.41 11.14 -18.39
N PHE A 114 -0.32 10.86 -17.68
CA PHE A 114 1.02 11.18 -18.16
C PHE A 114 1.34 10.42 -19.45
N VAL A 115 1.12 9.11 -19.48
CA VAL A 115 1.38 8.28 -20.65
C VAL A 115 0.52 8.70 -21.85
N ALA A 116 -0.75 9.06 -21.61
CA ALA A 116 -1.65 9.54 -22.66
C ALA A 116 -1.17 10.87 -23.28
N GLN A 117 -0.58 11.75 -22.47
CA GLN A 117 -0.04 13.04 -22.94
C GLN A 117 1.38 12.90 -23.49
N HIS A 118 2.16 11.96 -22.99
CA HIS A 118 3.58 11.76 -23.33
C HIS A 118 3.87 10.29 -23.67
N PRO A 119 3.31 9.74 -24.77
CA PRO A 119 3.42 8.30 -25.09
C PRO A 119 4.88 7.86 -25.34
N ASN A 120 5.74 8.77 -25.75
CA ASN A 120 7.16 8.56 -26.05
C ASN A 120 8.08 9.28 -25.02
N HIS A 121 7.67 9.33 -23.74
CA HIS A 121 8.47 9.97 -22.70
C HIS A 121 9.87 9.35 -22.58
N THR A 122 10.83 10.14 -22.18
CA THR A 122 12.15 9.69 -21.76
C THR A 122 12.10 9.25 -20.30
N GLY A 123 13.07 8.40 -19.90
CA GLY A 123 13.08 7.82 -18.55
C GLY A 123 12.15 6.64 -18.40
N ARG A 124 12.17 6.03 -17.24
CA ARG A 124 11.39 4.84 -16.87
C ARG A 124 10.45 5.16 -15.71
N LEU A 125 9.16 4.93 -15.88
CA LEU A 125 8.17 4.90 -14.79
C LEU A 125 8.06 3.47 -14.27
N ALA A 126 7.97 3.31 -12.95
CA ALA A 126 7.84 2.00 -12.34
C ALA A 126 6.86 2.01 -11.15
N PHE A 127 6.33 0.83 -10.84
CA PHE A 127 5.51 0.57 -9.66
C PHE A 127 6.04 -0.65 -8.92
N LEU A 128 6.24 -0.52 -7.61
CA LEU A 128 6.54 -1.60 -6.69
C LEU A 128 5.39 -1.68 -5.69
N ILE A 129 4.58 -2.72 -5.78
CA ILE A 129 3.37 -2.87 -4.96
C ILE A 129 3.42 -4.20 -4.22
N THR A 130 3.13 -4.14 -2.92
CA THR A 130 3.08 -5.29 -2.01
C THR A 130 1.71 -5.45 -1.37
N SER A 131 1.45 -6.61 -0.77
CA SER A 131 0.30 -6.88 0.10
C SER A 131 0.69 -7.22 1.55
N ASP A 132 1.89 -6.88 2.00
CA ASP A 132 2.39 -7.14 3.36
C ASP A 132 3.20 -5.94 3.88
N GLU A 133 2.58 -4.76 3.94
CA GLU A 133 3.18 -3.59 4.62
C GLU A 133 2.66 -3.47 6.05
N GLU A 134 1.40 -3.72 6.27
CA GLU A 134 0.64 -3.45 7.49
C GLU A 134 0.76 -4.57 8.55
N ALA A 135 1.46 -5.66 8.24
CA ALA A 135 1.64 -6.79 9.16
C ALA A 135 3.12 -7.10 9.40
N SER A 136 3.59 -8.28 8.96
CA SER A 136 4.97 -8.71 9.23
C SER A 136 6.02 -7.98 8.39
N ALA A 137 5.64 -7.51 7.22
CA ALA A 137 6.48 -6.83 6.23
C ALA A 137 7.75 -7.63 5.82
N HIS A 138 7.70 -8.95 5.93
CA HIS A 138 8.86 -9.80 5.66
C HIS A 138 8.95 -10.26 4.21
N ASN A 139 7.80 -10.48 3.57
CA ASN A 139 7.70 -11.06 2.23
C ASN A 139 7.30 -10.02 1.16
N GLY A 140 7.16 -8.76 1.56
CA GLY A 140 6.76 -7.64 0.72
C GLY A 140 7.92 -6.89 0.07
N THR A 141 7.92 -5.58 0.22
CA THR A 141 8.87 -4.64 -0.40
C THR A 141 10.33 -5.06 -0.25
N VAL A 142 10.73 -5.57 0.93
CA VAL A 142 12.12 -6.00 1.19
C VAL A 142 12.55 -7.08 0.19
N LYS A 143 11.71 -8.09 -0.04
CA LYS A 143 12.02 -9.20 -0.96
C LYS A 143 12.07 -8.75 -2.41
N VAL A 144 11.16 -7.89 -2.81
CA VAL A 144 11.18 -7.31 -4.16
C VAL A 144 12.46 -6.51 -4.38
N VAL A 145 12.85 -5.66 -3.42
CA VAL A 145 14.08 -4.85 -3.49
C VAL A 145 15.32 -5.75 -3.55
N GLU A 146 15.40 -6.83 -2.74
CA GLU A 146 16.49 -7.82 -2.82
C GLU A 146 16.67 -8.38 -4.23
N VAL A 147 15.58 -8.75 -4.91
CA VAL A 147 15.61 -9.25 -6.29
C VAL A 147 16.03 -8.19 -7.28
N LEU A 148 15.49 -6.96 -7.17
CA LEU A 148 15.85 -5.86 -8.05
C LEU A 148 17.34 -5.50 -7.91
N MET A 149 17.86 -5.46 -6.69
CA MET A 149 19.29 -5.24 -6.43
C MET A 149 20.16 -6.34 -7.03
N ALA A 150 19.77 -7.61 -6.89
CA ALA A 150 20.51 -8.74 -7.46
C ALA A 150 20.57 -8.69 -8.99
N ARG A 151 19.60 -8.04 -9.63
CA ARG A 151 19.55 -7.79 -11.10
C ARG A 151 20.23 -6.49 -11.52
N ASN A 152 20.82 -5.74 -10.59
CA ASN A 152 21.34 -4.40 -10.82
C ASN A 152 20.28 -3.42 -11.37
N GLU A 153 19.02 -3.63 -11.00
CA GLU A 153 17.93 -2.70 -11.30
C GLU A 153 18.10 -1.44 -10.44
N ARG A 154 18.32 -0.31 -11.09
CA ARG A 154 18.50 0.95 -10.39
C ARG A 154 17.19 1.72 -10.33
N LEU A 155 16.87 2.21 -9.13
CA LEU A 155 15.83 3.20 -8.88
C LEU A 155 16.53 4.53 -8.54
N ASP A 156 16.32 5.54 -9.35
CA ASP A 156 16.94 6.86 -9.14
C ASP A 156 16.09 7.72 -8.20
N TYR A 157 14.77 7.59 -8.31
CA TYR A 157 13.79 8.26 -7.45
C TYR A 157 12.71 7.28 -7.02
N CYS A 158 12.22 7.46 -5.79
CA CYS A 158 11.08 6.69 -5.28
C CYS A 158 10.11 7.62 -4.55
N LEU A 159 8.84 7.56 -4.94
CA LEU A 159 7.75 8.21 -4.25
C LEU A 159 6.91 7.14 -3.55
N VAL A 160 6.87 7.21 -2.23
CA VAL A 160 6.04 6.34 -1.39
C VAL A 160 4.75 7.09 -1.07
N GLY A 161 3.61 6.50 -1.42
CA GLY A 161 2.31 7.17 -1.36
C GLY A 161 1.62 7.16 0.01
N GLU A 162 2.38 6.97 1.10
CA GLU A 162 1.86 6.95 2.46
C GLU A 162 1.27 8.31 2.89
N PRO A 163 0.26 8.31 3.77
CA PRO A 163 -0.34 9.56 4.27
C PRO A 163 0.67 10.35 5.11
N SER A 164 0.92 11.59 4.73
CA SER A 164 1.88 12.45 5.42
C SER A 164 1.34 13.85 5.72
N SER A 165 0.31 14.28 5.03
CA SER A 165 -0.28 15.60 5.19
C SER A 165 -0.97 15.76 6.55
N ILE A 166 -0.97 16.97 7.08
CA ILE A 166 -1.55 17.31 8.38
C ILE A 166 -2.86 18.11 8.20
N GLU A 167 -2.82 19.24 7.52
CA GLU A 167 -3.97 20.12 7.34
C GLU A 167 -4.43 20.21 5.88
N VAL A 168 -3.47 20.26 4.96
CA VAL A 168 -3.74 20.40 3.53
C VAL A 168 -2.92 19.34 2.77
N VAL A 169 -3.52 18.74 1.75
CA VAL A 169 -2.82 17.74 0.93
C VAL A 169 -1.51 18.30 0.37
N GLY A 170 -0.40 17.66 0.71
CA GLY A 170 0.94 18.03 0.26
C GLY A 170 1.66 19.06 1.14
N ASP A 171 1.12 19.46 2.29
CA ASP A 171 1.75 20.38 3.23
C ASP A 171 2.97 19.77 3.96
N VAL A 172 3.04 18.45 4.06
CA VAL A 172 4.14 17.74 4.70
C VAL A 172 4.65 16.60 3.83
N VAL A 173 5.96 16.58 3.60
CA VAL A 173 6.68 15.48 2.96
C VAL A 173 7.69 14.91 3.95
N LYS A 174 7.62 13.61 4.20
CA LYS A 174 8.60 12.91 5.04
C LYS A 174 9.80 12.50 4.17
N ASN A 175 10.98 12.99 4.51
CA ASN A 175 12.23 12.68 3.79
C ASN A 175 13.11 11.65 4.52
N GLY A 176 12.58 10.98 5.53
CA GLY A 176 13.22 9.94 6.31
C GLY A 176 12.25 9.26 7.23
N ARG A 177 12.70 8.21 7.89
CA ARG A 177 11.86 7.42 8.81
C ARG A 177 12.49 7.32 10.19
N ARG A 178 11.64 7.25 11.21
CA ARG A 178 12.01 6.82 12.55
C ARG A 178 12.07 5.30 12.61
N GLY A 179 12.83 4.75 13.56
CA GLY A 179 12.78 3.33 13.87
C GLY A 179 11.53 2.97 14.69
N SER A 180 11.23 1.69 14.78
CA SER A 180 10.27 1.12 15.73
C SER A 180 10.95 0.08 16.60
N LEU A 181 10.51 -0.04 17.83
CA LEU A 181 10.96 -1.05 18.77
C LEU A 181 9.75 -1.74 19.37
N THR A 182 9.66 -3.05 19.17
CA THR A 182 8.63 -3.89 19.78
C THR A 182 9.28 -4.75 20.87
N CYS A 183 8.66 -4.80 22.04
CA CYS A 183 9.08 -5.64 23.14
C CYS A 183 7.98 -6.63 23.49
N ASN A 184 8.30 -7.93 23.50
CA ASN A 184 7.44 -8.97 24.04
C ASN A 184 7.92 -9.32 25.45
N LEU A 185 7.08 -9.01 26.46
CA LEU A 185 7.36 -9.35 27.85
C LEU A 185 6.56 -10.58 28.25
N THR A 186 7.25 -11.64 28.62
CA THR A 186 6.63 -12.84 29.19
C THR A 186 7.03 -12.96 30.63
N ILE A 187 6.05 -13.04 31.52
CA ILE A 187 6.26 -13.25 32.95
C ILE A 187 5.92 -14.71 33.26
N HIS A 188 6.92 -15.45 33.71
CA HIS A 188 6.76 -16.83 34.19
C HIS A 188 6.60 -16.81 35.70
N GLY A 189 5.50 -17.40 36.16
CA GLY A 189 5.19 -17.47 37.60
C GLY A 189 4.11 -18.52 37.87
N VAL A 190 3.85 -18.73 39.15
CA VAL A 190 2.73 -19.56 39.60
C VAL A 190 1.54 -18.63 39.81
N GLN A 191 0.38 -19.00 39.22
CA GLN A 191 -0.82 -18.21 39.42
C GLN A 191 -1.28 -18.29 40.87
N GLY A 192 -1.42 -17.15 41.51
CA GLY A 192 -1.83 -17.03 42.89
C GLY A 192 -2.84 -15.90 43.10
N HIS A 193 -3.45 -15.88 44.29
CA HIS A 193 -4.35 -14.82 44.69
C HIS A 193 -3.56 -13.55 45.03
N VAL A 194 -4.00 -12.39 44.56
CA VAL A 194 -3.28 -11.10 44.77
C VAL A 194 -3.00 -10.74 46.22
N ALA A 195 -3.83 -11.21 47.15
CA ALA A 195 -3.63 -11.00 48.60
C ALA A 195 -2.56 -11.91 49.20
N TYR A 196 -2.06 -12.90 48.47
CA TYR A 196 -1.07 -13.88 48.91
C TYR A 196 0.11 -13.99 47.91
N PRO A 197 0.83 -12.90 47.65
CA PRO A 197 1.89 -12.89 46.62
C PRO A 197 3.04 -13.85 46.92
N HIS A 198 3.20 -14.26 48.18
CA HIS A 198 4.21 -15.24 48.62
C HIS A 198 3.90 -16.68 48.24
N LEU A 199 2.71 -16.94 47.68
CA LEU A 199 2.28 -18.25 47.18
C LEU A 199 2.29 -18.32 45.63
N ALA A 200 2.67 -17.22 44.95
CA ALA A 200 2.71 -17.12 43.48
C ALA A 200 4.15 -17.15 42.95
#